data_1ff5b3977ad4e7047568fb92a2b9b391
#
_entry.id   1ff5b3977ad4e7047568fb92a2b9b391
#
_cell.length_a   1.000
_cell.length_b   1.000
_cell.length_c   1.000
_cell.angle_alpha   90.00
_cell.angle_beta   90.00
_cell.angle_gamma   90.00
#
_symmetry.space_group_name_H-M   'P 1'
#
loop_
_entity.id
_entity.type
_entity.pdbx_description
1 polymer ?
#
loop_
_entity_poly.entity_id
_entity_poly.type
_entity_poly.pdbx_seq_one_letter_code
_entity_poly.pdbx_strand_id
1 'polypeptide(L)'
;MLGLLQSTRTFLLAIFMLMAGSGFLSTLIAIRLEVAGAGSLVIGFVATAYFGGLMLGALRVSALIVRIGHIRAFAAFVTIYSASSLTYAIVDWPMAWTLLRFVDGFVMSGVFVCLESWLNRVARPDNRSAILAAYMIALYAGQAVGQFLLNLQDNAPALPFMLSAILLSLSALPVVLTRIDQPRIEDAAPFSLKRLYAASPLGIVGTLATGMMLAAFYAMGAVFVQRIGLPLSQVALFTSCVIAGGVVLQYPLGLLSDRFDRRRVIVACLLAAAALCIVLALIRGQAAIFIGGALFGGFAFALYPLCVAHSNDHLDESERVGASSGLVLVYSAGAVAGPMLGSTGMAMLGPAGLFVVIGVIAGAAALFGLWRSAIADAVPSSDQQAFRPLPRTTPMASVLEDES
;
A
#
# COMPACT_ATOMS: atom_id res chain seq x y z
N MET A 1 -26.42 -4.22 19.00
CA MET A 1 -25.50 -5.26 18.47
C MET A 1 -25.74 -5.60 16.99
N LEU A 2 -26.94 -5.97 16.56
CA LEU A 2 -27.24 -6.26 15.14
C LEU A 2 -26.94 -5.09 14.18
N GLY A 3 -27.29 -3.87 14.52
CA GLY A 3 -27.01 -2.68 13.68
C GLY A 3 -25.52 -2.38 13.51
N LEU A 4 -24.67 -2.60 14.52
CA LEU A 4 -23.23 -2.41 14.48
C LEU A 4 -22.54 -3.47 13.58
N LEU A 5 -22.97 -4.71 13.69
CA LEU A 5 -22.49 -5.80 12.81
C LEU A 5 -22.88 -5.55 11.35
N GLN A 6 -24.06 -5.00 11.13
CA GLN A 6 -24.55 -4.64 9.81
C GLN A 6 -23.73 -3.48 9.21
N SER A 7 -23.44 -2.45 9.99
CA SER A 7 -22.60 -1.32 9.57
C SER A 7 -21.18 -1.75 9.21
N THR A 8 -20.55 -2.62 10.02
CA THR A 8 -19.19 -3.12 9.75
C THR A 8 -19.14 -3.89 8.43
N ARG A 9 -20.11 -4.80 8.18
CA ARG A 9 -20.20 -5.55 6.92
C ARG A 9 -20.37 -4.63 5.72
N THR A 10 -21.17 -3.57 5.86
CA THR A 10 -21.38 -2.56 4.82
C THR A 10 -20.08 -1.87 4.43
N PHE A 11 -19.26 -1.46 5.42
CA PHE A 11 -17.95 -0.85 5.14
C PHE A 11 -16.97 -1.82 4.52
N LEU A 12 -16.92 -3.07 5.01
CA LEU A 12 -16.03 -4.09 4.45
C LEU A 12 -16.37 -4.39 2.98
N LEU A 13 -17.66 -4.43 2.63
CA LEU A 13 -18.09 -4.59 1.24
C LEU A 13 -17.68 -3.37 0.40
N ALA A 14 -17.87 -2.15 0.91
CA ALA A 14 -17.46 -0.93 0.22
C ALA A 14 -15.94 -0.93 -0.07
N ILE A 15 -15.13 -1.29 0.92
CA ILE A 15 -13.66 -1.38 0.77
C ILE A 15 -13.27 -2.46 -0.25
N PHE A 16 -13.89 -3.63 -0.18
CA PHE A 16 -13.64 -4.71 -1.14
C PHE A 16 -13.95 -4.26 -2.57
N MET A 17 -15.12 -3.68 -2.81
CA MET A 17 -15.52 -3.19 -4.14
C MET A 17 -14.62 -2.05 -4.62
N LEU A 18 -14.28 -1.12 -3.74
CA LEU A 18 -13.36 -0.02 -4.03
C LEU A 18 -11.99 -0.56 -4.46
N MET A 19 -11.44 -1.51 -3.71
CA MET A 19 -10.14 -2.11 -4.01
C MET A 19 -10.18 -3.00 -5.24
N ALA A 20 -11.28 -3.71 -5.49
CA ALA A 20 -11.46 -4.47 -6.71
C ALA A 20 -11.54 -3.55 -7.95
N GLY A 21 -12.14 -2.36 -7.81
CA GLY A 21 -12.22 -1.37 -8.89
C GLY A 21 -10.92 -0.60 -9.12
N SER A 22 -10.22 -0.19 -8.06
CA SER A 22 -9.04 0.68 -8.14
C SER A 22 -7.71 -0.08 -8.15
N GLY A 23 -7.64 -1.22 -7.48
CA GLY A 23 -6.39 -1.92 -7.20
C GLY A 23 -5.65 -2.43 -8.42
N PHE A 24 -6.35 -2.72 -9.52
CA PHE A 24 -5.72 -3.17 -10.76
C PHE A 24 -5.42 -2.03 -11.76
N LEU A 25 -5.94 -0.82 -11.55
CA LEU A 25 -5.73 0.30 -12.49
C LEU A 25 -4.26 0.63 -12.71
N SER A 26 -3.44 0.57 -11.68
CA SER A 26 -1.99 0.78 -11.83
C SER A 26 -1.37 -0.25 -12.78
N THR A 27 -1.75 -1.51 -12.64
CA THR A 27 -1.34 -2.61 -13.50
C THR A 27 -1.85 -2.41 -14.94
N LEU A 28 -3.13 -2.07 -15.10
CA LEU A 28 -3.75 -1.85 -16.40
C LEU A 28 -3.09 -0.69 -17.15
N ILE A 29 -2.86 0.44 -16.48
CA ILE A 29 -2.23 1.64 -17.07
C ILE A 29 -0.80 1.33 -17.48
N ALA A 30 -0.03 0.63 -16.66
CA ALA A 30 1.34 0.24 -16.99
C ALA A 30 1.39 -0.65 -18.23
N ILE A 31 0.50 -1.65 -18.32
CA ILE A 31 0.39 -2.55 -19.48
C ILE A 31 -0.03 -1.77 -20.74
N ARG A 32 -0.98 -0.87 -20.64
CA ARG A 32 -1.44 -0.05 -21.76
C ARG A 32 -0.33 0.83 -22.31
N LEU A 33 0.42 1.49 -21.44
CA LEU A 33 1.58 2.30 -21.84
C LEU A 33 2.64 1.42 -22.48
N GLU A 34 2.90 0.22 -21.94
CA GLU A 34 3.87 -0.73 -22.51
C GLU A 34 3.44 -1.17 -23.92
N VAL A 35 2.17 -1.56 -24.10
CA VAL A 35 1.63 -1.95 -25.41
C VAL A 35 1.64 -0.80 -26.42
N ALA A 36 1.44 0.45 -25.94
CA ALA A 36 1.55 1.65 -26.77
C ALA A 36 3.02 2.01 -27.10
N GLY A 37 4.01 1.23 -26.64
CA GLY A 37 5.42 1.46 -26.92
C GLY A 37 6.06 2.55 -26.03
N ALA A 38 5.42 2.93 -24.93
CA ALA A 38 6.01 3.89 -24.00
C ALA A 38 7.25 3.29 -23.32
N GLY A 39 8.32 4.08 -23.23
CA GLY A 39 9.53 3.65 -22.51
C GLY A 39 9.28 3.50 -21.01
N SER A 40 10.09 2.65 -20.34
CA SER A 40 9.98 2.37 -18.90
C SER A 40 9.91 3.65 -18.06
N LEU A 41 10.69 4.68 -18.40
CA LEU A 41 10.71 5.94 -17.66
C LEU A 41 9.37 6.69 -17.71
N VAL A 42 8.66 6.63 -18.83
CA VAL A 42 7.32 7.24 -18.97
C VAL A 42 6.34 6.51 -18.08
N ILE A 43 6.38 5.18 -18.08
CA ILE A 43 5.51 4.34 -17.22
C ILE A 43 5.81 4.64 -15.74
N GLY A 44 7.09 4.71 -15.36
CA GLY A 44 7.51 5.07 -14.01
C GLY A 44 7.05 6.47 -13.59
N PHE A 45 7.12 7.45 -14.48
CA PHE A 45 6.67 8.81 -14.22
C PHE A 45 5.15 8.90 -13.98
N VAL A 46 4.36 8.23 -14.82
CA VAL A 46 2.90 8.14 -14.67
C VAL A 46 2.55 7.47 -13.33
N ALA A 47 3.26 6.41 -12.95
CA ALA A 47 3.05 5.75 -11.65
C ALA A 47 3.48 6.63 -10.46
N THR A 48 4.59 7.37 -10.58
CA THR A 48 5.06 8.33 -9.57
C THR A 48 4.01 9.42 -9.30
N ALA A 49 3.30 9.88 -10.31
CA ALA A 49 2.25 10.89 -10.16
C ALA A 49 1.14 10.42 -9.19
N TYR A 50 0.75 9.14 -9.24
CA TYR A 50 -0.22 8.59 -8.30
C TYR A 50 0.27 8.68 -6.84
N PHE A 51 1.48 8.27 -6.57
CA PHE A 51 2.03 8.34 -5.22
C PHE A 51 2.28 9.78 -4.76
N GLY A 52 2.63 10.68 -5.68
CA GLY A 52 2.68 12.12 -5.43
C GLY A 52 1.34 12.71 -5.03
N GLY A 53 0.27 12.32 -5.74
CA GLY A 53 -1.11 12.68 -5.41
C GLY A 53 -1.52 12.14 -4.03
N LEU A 54 -1.20 10.88 -3.75
CA LEU A 54 -1.51 10.21 -2.48
C LEU A 54 -0.78 10.90 -1.31
N MET A 55 0.47 11.25 -1.48
CA MET A 55 1.26 11.98 -0.48
C MET A 55 0.71 13.39 -0.22
N LEU A 56 0.36 14.15 -1.28
CA LEU A 56 -0.26 15.47 -1.12
C LEU A 56 -1.63 15.36 -0.46
N GLY A 57 -2.40 14.34 -0.83
CA GLY A 57 -3.69 14.03 -0.22
C GLY A 57 -3.56 13.75 1.28
N ALA A 58 -2.60 12.95 1.70
CA ALA A 58 -2.35 12.67 3.11
C ALA A 58 -2.09 13.95 3.93
N LEU A 59 -1.51 14.99 3.31
CA LEU A 59 -1.23 16.28 3.96
C LEU A 59 -2.42 17.25 3.96
N ARG A 60 -3.38 17.12 3.03
CA ARG A 60 -4.37 18.18 2.78
C ARG A 60 -5.83 17.73 2.89
N VAL A 61 -6.09 16.47 2.72
CA VAL A 61 -7.43 15.93 2.61
C VAL A 61 -8.24 16.06 3.90
N SER A 62 -7.61 15.90 5.08
CA SER A 62 -8.30 16.03 6.37
C SER A 62 -8.97 17.40 6.53
N ALA A 63 -8.27 18.48 6.17
CA ALA A 63 -8.83 19.83 6.21
C ALA A 63 -10.05 19.99 5.26
N LEU A 64 -10.00 19.33 4.08
CA LEU A 64 -11.12 19.35 3.15
C LEU A 64 -12.32 18.57 3.70
N ILE A 65 -12.07 17.39 4.29
CA ILE A 65 -13.11 16.53 4.88
C ILE A 65 -13.82 17.27 6.05
N VAL A 66 -13.06 17.93 6.93
CA VAL A 66 -13.61 18.73 8.03
C VAL A 66 -14.54 19.82 7.50
N ARG A 67 -14.17 20.48 6.39
CA ARG A 67 -14.94 21.58 5.80
C ARG A 67 -16.27 21.14 5.16
N ILE A 68 -16.28 20.00 4.45
CA ILE A 68 -17.45 19.57 3.65
C ILE A 68 -18.21 18.38 4.26
N GLY A 69 -17.64 17.72 5.25
CA GLY A 69 -18.19 16.54 5.93
C GLY A 69 -17.79 15.22 5.26
N HIS A 70 -17.67 14.15 6.06
CA HIS A 70 -17.13 12.84 5.63
C HIS A 70 -17.92 12.20 4.48
N ILE A 71 -19.27 12.15 4.58
CA ILE A 71 -20.11 11.48 3.56
C ILE A 71 -20.01 12.20 2.21
N ARG A 72 -20.07 13.53 2.23
CA ARG A 72 -19.97 14.34 1.00
C ARG A 72 -18.58 14.26 0.40
N ALA A 73 -17.53 14.32 1.24
CA ALA A 73 -16.14 14.17 0.80
C ALA A 73 -15.93 12.81 0.15
N PHE A 74 -16.34 11.73 0.82
CA PHE A 74 -16.23 10.37 0.31
C PHE A 74 -16.93 10.21 -1.04
N ALA A 75 -18.20 10.64 -1.14
CA ALA A 75 -18.94 10.58 -2.39
C ALA A 75 -18.26 11.37 -3.51
N ALA A 76 -17.77 12.58 -3.23
CA ALA A 76 -17.03 13.39 -4.21
C ALA A 76 -15.74 12.70 -4.67
N PHE A 77 -14.94 12.17 -3.74
CA PHE A 77 -13.69 11.48 -4.06
C PHE A 77 -13.93 10.24 -4.94
N VAL A 78 -14.90 9.40 -4.57
CA VAL A 78 -15.23 8.19 -5.34
C VAL A 78 -15.77 8.56 -6.72
N THR A 79 -16.59 9.60 -6.83
CA THR A 79 -17.12 10.09 -8.11
C THR A 79 -16.01 10.61 -9.01
N ILE A 80 -15.07 11.41 -8.49
CA ILE A 80 -13.91 11.90 -9.25
C ILE A 80 -13.07 10.72 -9.74
N TYR A 81 -12.82 9.73 -8.88
CA TYR A 81 -12.04 8.55 -9.28
C TYR A 81 -12.74 7.72 -10.34
N SER A 82 -14.06 7.53 -10.21
CA SER A 82 -14.87 6.83 -11.23
C SER A 82 -14.84 7.56 -12.57
N ALA A 83 -15.01 8.88 -12.57
CA ALA A 83 -14.91 9.71 -13.77
C ALA A 83 -13.50 9.65 -14.40
N SER A 84 -12.46 9.70 -13.58
CA SER A 84 -11.05 9.52 -14.02
C SER A 84 -10.88 8.16 -14.70
N SER A 85 -11.42 7.08 -14.10
CA SER A 85 -11.36 5.74 -14.69
C SER A 85 -11.98 5.67 -16.09
N LEU A 86 -13.12 6.32 -16.31
CA LEU A 86 -13.74 6.41 -17.65
C LEU A 86 -12.91 7.28 -18.61
N THR A 87 -12.27 8.33 -18.09
CA THR A 87 -11.46 9.22 -18.92
C THR A 87 -10.24 8.52 -19.52
N TYR A 88 -9.63 7.55 -18.80
CA TYR A 88 -8.56 6.72 -19.37
C TYR A 88 -9.01 5.90 -20.59
N ALA A 89 -10.30 5.52 -20.66
CA ALA A 89 -10.82 4.79 -21.79
C ALA A 89 -11.04 5.67 -23.05
N ILE A 90 -11.10 7.00 -22.87
CA ILE A 90 -11.42 7.97 -23.94
C ILE A 90 -10.16 8.71 -24.40
N VAL A 91 -9.27 9.03 -23.49
CA VAL A 91 -8.08 9.86 -23.75
C VAL A 91 -6.84 8.96 -23.77
N ASP A 92 -6.20 8.89 -24.93
CA ASP A 92 -5.01 8.04 -25.15
C ASP A 92 -3.73 8.90 -25.23
N TRP A 93 -3.46 9.67 -24.18
CA TRP A 93 -2.31 10.57 -24.08
C TRP A 93 -1.59 10.49 -22.74
N PRO A 94 -0.28 10.09 -22.70
CA PRO A 94 0.45 9.84 -21.46
C PRO A 94 0.49 11.01 -20.47
N MET A 95 0.54 12.27 -20.97
CA MET A 95 0.53 13.43 -20.07
C MET A 95 -0.83 13.60 -19.38
N ALA A 96 -1.94 13.40 -20.09
CA ALA A 96 -3.27 13.39 -19.48
C ALA A 96 -3.39 12.27 -18.43
N TRP A 97 -2.85 11.09 -18.71
CA TRP A 97 -2.81 9.98 -17.77
C TRP A 97 -1.98 10.30 -16.54
N THR A 98 -0.88 11.05 -16.68
CA THR A 98 -0.08 11.51 -15.53
C THR A 98 -0.91 12.42 -14.62
N LEU A 99 -1.66 13.37 -15.19
CA LEU A 99 -2.53 14.26 -14.41
C LEU A 99 -3.66 13.48 -13.73
N LEU A 100 -4.32 12.57 -14.45
CA LEU A 100 -5.36 11.71 -13.89
C LEU A 100 -4.81 10.85 -12.74
N ARG A 101 -3.64 10.25 -12.90
CA ARG A 101 -3.00 9.47 -11.83
C ARG A 101 -2.71 10.30 -10.59
N PHE A 102 -2.26 11.56 -10.76
CA PHE A 102 -2.08 12.44 -9.62
C PHE A 102 -3.40 12.73 -8.90
N VAL A 103 -4.47 13.00 -9.65
CA VAL A 103 -5.82 13.21 -9.10
C VAL A 103 -6.32 11.93 -8.42
N ASP A 104 -6.15 10.76 -9.04
CA ASP A 104 -6.53 9.47 -8.48
C ASP A 104 -5.84 9.21 -7.12
N GLY A 105 -4.55 9.49 -7.03
CA GLY A 105 -3.81 9.36 -5.77
C GLY A 105 -4.34 10.29 -4.69
N PHE A 106 -4.59 11.57 -5.05
CA PHE A 106 -5.12 12.56 -4.12
C PHE A 106 -6.49 12.17 -3.57
N VAL A 107 -7.43 11.79 -4.44
CA VAL A 107 -8.79 11.41 -4.00
C VAL A 107 -8.79 10.08 -3.24
N MET A 108 -7.90 9.14 -3.60
CA MET A 108 -7.77 7.86 -2.89
C MET A 108 -7.30 8.05 -1.45
N SER A 109 -6.37 8.97 -1.21
CA SER A 109 -6.00 9.35 0.16
C SER A 109 -7.22 9.80 0.96
N GLY A 110 -8.09 10.62 0.36
CA GLY A 110 -9.33 11.07 0.98
C GLY A 110 -10.32 9.95 1.26
N VAL A 111 -10.45 9.04 0.34
CA VAL A 111 -11.28 7.84 0.51
C VAL A 111 -10.81 7.02 1.72
N PHE A 112 -9.51 6.77 1.84
CA PHE A 112 -8.95 6.03 2.98
C PHE A 112 -9.17 6.76 4.31
N VAL A 113 -8.91 8.08 4.36
CA VAL A 113 -9.17 8.87 5.59
C VAL A 113 -10.63 8.76 6.01
N CYS A 114 -11.58 8.88 5.09
CA CYS A 114 -13.00 8.74 5.40
C CYS A 114 -13.34 7.34 5.94
N LEU A 115 -12.90 6.28 5.24
CA LEU A 115 -13.20 4.89 5.61
C LEU A 115 -12.59 4.51 6.97
N GLU A 116 -11.33 4.86 7.20
CA GLU A 116 -10.63 4.54 8.44
C GLU A 116 -11.18 5.35 9.63
N SER A 117 -11.56 6.61 9.41
CA SER A 117 -12.25 7.40 10.45
C SER A 117 -13.59 6.77 10.86
N TRP A 118 -14.36 6.22 9.92
CA TRP A 118 -15.60 5.51 10.25
C TRP A 118 -15.35 4.18 10.93
N LEU A 119 -14.33 3.42 10.51
CA LEU A 119 -13.95 2.18 11.17
C LEU A 119 -13.54 2.44 12.63
N ASN A 120 -12.76 3.50 12.88
CA ASN A 120 -12.41 3.93 14.22
C ASN A 120 -13.65 4.26 15.07
N ARG A 121 -14.66 4.91 14.49
CA ARG A 121 -15.90 5.25 15.19
C ARG A 121 -16.76 4.03 15.55
N VAL A 122 -16.74 3.00 14.72
CA VAL A 122 -17.51 1.76 14.91
C VAL A 122 -16.77 0.76 15.80
N ALA A 123 -15.46 0.81 15.81
CA ALA A 123 -14.62 -0.07 16.62
C ALA A 123 -14.77 0.22 18.12
N ARG A 124 -14.86 -0.87 18.90
CA ARG A 124 -14.87 -0.84 20.38
C ARG A 124 -13.60 -1.56 20.87
N PRO A 125 -13.15 -1.30 22.10
CA PRO A 125 -11.96 -1.96 22.64
C PRO A 125 -11.98 -3.50 22.50
N ASP A 126 -13.16 -4.12 22.66
CA ASP A 126 -13.36 -5.57 22.58
C ASP A 126 -13.29 -6.16 21.16
N ASN A 127 -13.50 -5.36 20.11
CA ASN A 127 -13.56 -5.85 18.71
C ASN A 127 -12.62 -5.13 17.72
N ARG A 128 -11.82 -4.17 18.17
CA ARG A 128 -10.92 -3.36 17.34
C ARG A 128 -9.98 -4.20 16.47
N SER A 129 -9.28 -5.15 17.08
CA SER A 129 -8.33 -6.02 16.37
C SER A 129 -9.03 -6.86 15.29
N ALA A 130 -10.25 -7.36 15.58
CA ALA A 130 -11.03 -8.13 14.61
C ALA A 130 -11.51 -7.26 13.45
N ILE A 131 -11.93 -6.01 13.71
CA ILE A 131 -12.35 -5.05 12.67
C ILE A 131 -11.15 -4.69 11.79
N LEU A 132 -9.98 -4.41 12.38
CA LEU A 132 -8.77 -4.09 11.63
C LEU A 132 -8.32 -5.27 10.75
N ALA A 133 -8.35 -6.49 11.28
CA ALA A 133 -8.06 -7.70 10.51
C ALA A 133 -9.04 -7.88 9.34
N ALA A 134 -10.33 -7.72 9.58
CA ALA A 134 -11.36 -7.81 8.53
C ALA A 134 -11.19 -6.71 7.46
N TYR A 135 -10.82 -5.49 7.86
CA TYR A 135 -10.47 -4.39 6.96
C TYR A 135 -9.29 -4.76 6.05
N MET A 136 -8.20 -5.27 6.63
CA MET A 136 -7.01 -5.67 5.88
C MET A 136 -7.33 -6.81 4.88
N ILE A 137 -8.14 -7.79 5.31
CA ILE A 137 -8.59 -8.88 4.44
C ILE A 137 -9.44 -8.33 3.29
N ALA A 138 -10.43 -7.46 3.56
CA ALA A 138 -11.27 -6.89 2.52
C ALA A 138 -10.47 -6.05 1.52
N LEU A 139 -9.50 -5.25 2.02
CA LEU A 139 -8.61 -4.42 1.21
C LEU A 139 -7.77 -5.26 0.26
N TYR A 140 -7.04 -6.24 0.78
CA TYR A 140 -6.12 -7.04 -0.04
C TYR A 140 -6.85 -8.08 -0.90
N ALA A 141 -7.96 -8.66 -0.42
CA ALA A 141 -8.78 -9.55 -1.22
C ALA A 141 -9.41 -8.81 -2.40
N GLY A 142 -9.94 -7.60 -2.18
CA GLY A 142 -10.42 -6.75 -3.27
C GLY A 142 -9.32 -6.44 -4.28
N GLN A 143 -8.14 -6.03 -3.81
CA GLN A 143 -7.00 -5.74 -4.68
C GLN A 143 -6.54 -6.96 -5.49
N ALA A 144 -6.48 -8.15 -4.89
CA ALA A 144 -6.07 -9.38 -5.57
C ALA A 144 -7.13 -9.84 -6.58
N VAL A 145 -8.41 -9.84 -6.19
CA VAL A 145 -9.53 -10.24 -7.07
C VAL A 145 -9.65 -9.26 -8.25
N GLY A 146 -9.49 -7.96 -8.00
CA GLY A 146 -9.52 -6.93 -9.02
C GLY A 146 -8.51 -7.17 -10.15
N GLN A 147 -7.33 -7.76 -9.87
CA GLN A 147 -6.34 -8.04 -10.91
C GLN A 147 -6.89 -8.91 -12.05
N PHE A 148 -7.83 -9.81 -11.78
CA PHE A 148 -8.42 -10.67 -12.79
C PHE A 148 -9.31 -9.93 -13.80
N LEU A 149 -9.75 -8.69 -13.52
CA LEU A 149 -10.43 -7.83 -14.47
C LEU A 149 -9.55 -7.46 -15.66
N LEU A 150 -8.22 -7.57 -15.55
CA LEU A 150 -7.28 -7.39 -16.64
C LEU A 150 -7.54 -8.37 -17.80
N ASN A 151 -8.01 -9.59 -17.50
CA ASN A 151 -8.25 -10.62 -18.50
C ASN A 151 -9.43 -10.28 -19.46
N LEU A 152 -10.22 -9.25 -19.15
CA LEU A 152 -11.36 -8.82 -19.94
C LEU A 152 -10.99 -7.83 -21.05
N GLN A 153 -9.74 -7.32 -21.07
CA GLN A 153 -9.32 -6.31 -22.06
C GLN A 153 -9.21 -6.88 -23.49
N ASP A 154 -8.99 -8.19 -23.64
CA ASP A 154 -8.85 -8.83 -24.96
C ASP A 154 -10.15 -8.73 -25.78
N ASN A 155 -11.31 -8.71 -25.11
CA ASN A 155 -12.62 -8.60 -25.74
C ASN A 155 -13.01 -7.16 -26.09
N ALA A 156 -12.66 -6.21 -25.21
CA ALA A 156 -12.93 -4.79 -25.39
C ALA A 156 -11.94 -3.96 -24.59
N PRO A 157 -11.05 -3.20 -25.22
CA PRO A 157 -10.01 -2.44 -24.55
C PRO A 157 -10.50 -1.47 -23.47
N ALA A 158 -11.68 -0.90 -23.61
CA ALA A 158 -12.28 0.02 -22.63
C ALA A 158 -12.97 -0.70 -21.46
N LEU A 159 -13.29 -1.99 -21.59
CA LEU A 159 -14.10 -2.71 -20.61
C LEU A 159 -13.51 -2.73 -19.19
N PRO A 160 -12.20 -2.95 -18.97
CA PRO A 160 -11.63 -2.90 -17.63
C PRO A 160 -11.78 -1.53 -16.96
N PHE A 161 -11.62 -0.42 -17.70
CA PHE A 161 -11.85 0.93 -17.18
C PHE A 161 -13.30 1.17 -16.80
N MET A 162 -14.26 0.69 -17.64
CA MET A 162 -15.70 0.78 -17.35
C MET A 162 -16.06 -0.02 -16.09
N LEU A 163 -15.55 -1.24 -15.96
CA LEU A 163 -15.80 -2.08 -14.78
C LEU A 163 -15.19 -1.45 -13.51
N SER A 164 -13.99 -0.88 -13.61
CA SER A 164 -13.40 -0.10 -12.53
C SER A 164 -14.35 1.03 -12.10
N ALA A 165 -14.83 1.84 -13.04
CA ALA A 165 -15.74 2.95 -12.75
C ALA A 165 -17.05 2.48 -12.10
N ILE A 166 -17.61 1.37 -12.55
CA ILE A 166 -18.82 0.76 -11.97
C ILE A 166 -18.55 0.31 -10.53
N LEU A 167 -17.48 -0.44 -10.30
CA LEU A 167 -17.12 -0.91 -8.94
C LEU A 167 -16.85 0.24 -7.99
N LEU A 168 -16.13 1.27 -8.45
CA LEU A 168 -15.90 2.50 -7.69
C LEU A 168 -17.24 3.16 -7.33
N SER A 169 -18.10 3.40 -8.30
CA SER A 169 -19.42 4.03 -8.07
C SER A 169 -20.29 3.20 -7.13
N LEU A 170 -20.35 1.89 -7.32
CA LEU A 170 -21.10 0.98 -6.45
C LEU A 170 -20.55 0.92 -5.03
N SER A 171 -19.24 1.10 -4.84
CA SER A 171 -18.62 1.13 -3.51
C SER A 171 -19.12 2.29 -2.64
N ALA A 172 -19.62 3.36 -3.27
CA ALA A 172 -20.17 4.49 -2.54
C ALA A 172 -21.54 4.19 -1.93
N LEU A 173 -22.37 3.35 -2.57
CA LEU A 173 -23.74 3.10 -2.15
C LEU A 173 -23.87 2.59 -0.71
N PRO A 174 -23.11 1.55 -0.29
CA PRO A 174 -23.19 1.05 1.07
C PRO A 174 -22.90 2.13 2.11
N VAL A 175 -21.93 3.00 1.82
CA VAL A 175 -21.50 4.06 2.75
C VAL A 175 -22.52 5.19 2.83
N VAL A 176 -22.98 5.69 1.67
CA VAL A 176 -23.91 6.83 1.60
C VAL A 176 -25.29 6.48 2.14
N LEU A 177 -25.73 5.24 2.00
CA LEU A 177 -27.02 4.77 2.49
C LEU A 177 -27.02 4.42 4.00
N THR A 178 -25.83 4.34 4.62
CA THR A 178 -25.72 4.00 6.04
C THR A 178 -25.89 5.25 6.90
N ARG A 179 -26.80 5.21 7.88
CA ARG A 179 -26.98 6.27 8.87
C ARG A 179 -25.97 6.09 9.99
N ILE A 180 -24.85 6.79 9.92
CA ILE A 180 -23.80 6.80 10.94
C ILE A 180 -23.45 8.24 11.27
N ASP A 181 -23.26 8.52 12.55
CA ASP A 181 -22.76 9.81 13.01
C ASP A 181 -21.39 10.08 12.40
N GLN A 182 -21.19 11.33 11.99
CA GLN A 182 -19.91 11.73 11.40
C GLN A 182 -18.80 11.65 12.45
N PRO A 183 -17.69 10.95 12.19
CA PRO A 183 -16.56 10.95 13.09
C PRO A 183 -15.96 12.36 13.17
N ARG A 184 -15.38 12.70 14.32
CA ARG A 184 -14.53 13.89 14.44
C ARG A 184 -13.12 13.48 14.02
N ILE A 185 -12.52 14.25 13.12
CA ILE A 185 -11.10 14.12 12.84
C ILE A 185 -10.41 14.93 13.93
N GLU A 186 -9.73 14.26 14.82
CA GLU A 186 -8.84 14.91 15.76
C GLU A 186 -7.55 15.20 15.00
N ASP A 187 -7.07 16.44 15.08
CA ASP A 187 -5.78 16.81 14.50
C ASP A 187 -4.70 16.06 15.29
N ALA A 188 -4.05 15.11 14.64
CA ALA A 188 -2.89 14.48 15.22
C ALA A 188 -1.84 15.55 15.53
N ALA A 189 -1.36 15.60 16.77
CA ALA A 189 -0.34 16.54 17.15
C ALA A 189 0.86 16.44 16.20
N PRO A 190 1.41 17.57 15.73
CA PRO A 190 2.54 17.54 14.80
C PRO A 190 3.75 16.88 15.46
N PHE A 191 4.18 15.75 14.90
CA PHE A 191 5.33 15.01 15.40
C PHE A 191 6.58 15.31 14.58
N SER A 192 7.70 15.61 15.25
CA SER A 192 8.94 15.96 14.57
C SER A 192 9.61 14.72 13.96
N LEU A 193 9.81 14.71 12.63
CA LEU A 193 10.59 13.67 11.94
C LEU A 193 12.01 13.51 12.49
N LYS A 194 12.61 14.61 12.98
CA LYS A 194 13.94 14.57 13.63
C LYS A 194 13.89 13.78 14.94
N ARG A 195 12.85 13.95 15.76
CA ARG A 195 12.65 13.18 16.98
C ARG A 195 12.37 11.72 16.68
N LEU A 196 11.54 11.44 15.65
CA LEU A 196 11.26 10.08 15.21
C LEU A 196 12.53 9.36 14.72
N TYR A 197 13.39 10.07 13.97
CA TYR A 197 14.67 9.51 13.53
C TYR A 197 15.62 9.27 14.73
N ALA A 198 15.63 10.16 15.70
CA ALA A 198 16.45 9.97 16.91
C ALA A 198 15.98 8.76 17.74
N ALA A 199 14.65 8.55 17.85
CA ALA A 199 14.07 7.43 18.57
C ALA A 199 14.22 6.10 17.81
N SER A 200 13.91 6.07 16.51
CA SER A 200 13.88 4.85 15.71
C SER A 200 14.48 5.03 14.31
N PRO A 201 15.82 5.13 14.18
CA PRO A 201 16.46 5.26 12.87
C PRO A 201 16.16 4.09 11.93
N LEU A 202 16.15 2.85 12.44
CA LEU A 202 15.83 1.66 11.65
C LEU A 202 14.38 1.66 11.20
N GLY A 203 13.44 2.10 12.06
CA GLY A 203 12.03 2.24 11.70
C GLY A 203 11.83 3.19 10.52
N ILE A 204 12.49 4.36 10.51
CA ILE A 204 12.41 5.32 9.42
C ILE A 204 13.03 4.78 8.14
N VAL A 205 14.27 4.28 8.19
CA VAL A 205 14.96 3.79 7.00
C VAL A 205 14.25 2.57 6.42
N GLY A 206 13.79 1.64 7.26
CA GLY A 206 13.03 0.48 6.86
C GLY A 206 11.67 0.85 6.22
N THR A 207 10.98 1.84 6.79
CA THR A 207 9.71 2.36 6.24
C THR A 207 9.92 3.03 4.88
N LEU A 208 10.94 3.87 4.74
CA LEU A 208 11.31 4.52 3.48
C LEU A 208 11.63 3.48 2.39
N ALA A 209 12.49 2.51 2.72
CA ALA A 209 12.87 1.43 1.83
C ALA A 209 11.65 0.59 1.40
N THR A 210 10.76 0.28 2.35
CA THR A 210 9.52 -0.45 2.07
C THR A 210 8.62 0.32 1.08
N GLY A 211 8.48 1.63 1.26
CA GLY A 211 7.76 2.50 0.33
C GLY A 211 8.35 2.44 -1.08
N MET A 212 9.67 2.58 -1.21
CA MET A 212 10.38 2.48 -2.49
C MET A 212 10.18 1.12 -3.15
N MET A 213 10.37 0.03 -2.41
CA MET A 213 10.30 -1.34 -2.92
C MET A 213 8.90 -1.69 -3.43
N LEU A 214 7.87 -1.43 -2.63
CA LEU A 214 6.50 -1.78 -2.97
C LEU A 214 5.93 -0.90 -4.07
N ALA A 215 6.23 0.40 -4.07
CA ALA A 215 5.78 1.28 -5.14
C ALA A 215 6.47 0.97 -6.48
N ALA A 216 7.78 0.63 -6.48
CA ALA A 216 8.47 0.13 -7.67
C ALA A 216 7.82 -1.15 -8.20
N PHE A 217 7.48 -2.09 -7.32
CA PHE A 217 6.78 -3.32 -7.69
C PHE A 217 5.38 -3.04 -8.27
N TYR A 218 4.55 -2.24 -7.61
CA TYR A 218 3.21 -1.91 -8.11
C TYR A 218 3.22 -1.16 -9.44
N ALA A 219 4.26 -0.36 -9.69
CA ALA A 219 4.41 0.38 -10.94
C ALA A 219 4.88 -0.51 -12.10
N MET A 220 5.87 -1.36 -11.87
CA MET A 220 6.62 -2.03 -12.93
C MET A 220 6.53 -3.56 -12.90
N GLY A 221 5.93 -4.16 -11.88
CA GLY A 221 5.83 -5.62 -11.75
C GLY A 221 5.04 -6.27 -12.88
N ALA A 222 3.98 -5.63 -13.34
CA ALA A 222 3.20 -6.07 -14.50
C ALA A 222 4.04 -6.03 -15.80
N VAL A 223 4.76 -4.94 -16.01
CA VAL A 223 5.65 -4.76 -17.16
C VAL A 223 6.79 -5.80 -17.14
N PHE A 224 7.33 -6.11 -15.95
CA PHE A 224 8.30 -7.20 -15.79
C PHE A 224 7.76 -8.53 -16.33
N VAL A 225 6.56 -8.94 -15.86
CA VAL A 225 5.95 -10.22 -16.27
C VAL A 225 5.68 -10.24 -17.77
N GLN A 226 5.21 -9.14 -18.35
CA GLN A 226 4.95 -9.03 -19.78
C GLN A 226 6.24 -9.10 -20.60
N ARG A 227 7.31 -8.40 -20.19
CA ARG A 227 8.61 -8.38 -20.91
C ARG A 227 9.37 -9.70 -20.83
N ILE A 228 9.11 -10.55 -19.84
CA ILE A 228 9.65 -11.92 -19.81
C ILE A 228 8.83 -12.91 -20.66
N GLY A 229 7.80 -12.43 -21.39
CA GLY A 229 7.03 -13.21 -22.36
C GLY A 229 5.83 -13.97 -21.79
N LEU A 230 5.41 -13.68 -20.57
CA LEU A 230 4.22 -14.30 -19.98
C LEU A 230 2.93 -13.57 -20.43
N PRO A 231 1.83 -14.30 -20.69
CA PRO A 231 0.57 -13.71 -21.14
C PRO A 231 -0.10 -12.88 -20.02
N LEU A 232 -1.06 -12.06 -20.40
CA LEU A 232 -1.76 -11.13 -19.51
C LEU A 232 -2.43 -11.82 -18.30
N SER A 233 -3.00 -12.99 -18.52
CA SER A 233 -3.58 -13.80 -17.42
C SER A 233 -2.56 -14.15 -16.34
N GLN A 234 -1.30 -14.31 -16.72
CA GLN A 234 -0.20 -14.57 -15.78
C GLN A 234 0.24 -13.29 -15.05
N VAL A 235 0.08 -12.12 -15.64
CA VAL A 235 0.30 -10.83 -14.95
C VAL A 235 -0.65 -10.69 -13.77
N ALA A 236 -1.96 -10.92 -14.01
CA ALA A 236 -2.97 -10.88 -12.97
C ALA A 236 -2.67 -11.88 -11.84
N LEU A 237 -2.34 -13.12 -12.22
CA LEU A 237 -2.02 -14.18 -11.26
C LEU A 237 -0.74 -13.85 -10.46
N PHE A 238 0.33 -13.39 -11.11
CA PHE A 238 1.59 -13.02 -10.44
C PHE A 238 1.36 -11.92 -9.40
N THR A 239 0.70 -10.84 -9.78
CA THR A 239 0.40 -9.73 -8.86
C THR A 239 -0.46 -10.20 -7.68
N SER A 240 -1.47 -11.03 -7.95
CA SER A 240 -2.30 -11.62 -6.89
C SER A 240 -1.52 -12.55 -5.97
N CYS A 241 -0.58 -13.36 -6.50
CA CYS A 241 0.32 -14.20 -5.69
C CYS A 241 1.21 -13.37 -4.76
N VAL A 242 1.77 -12.26 -5.24
CA VAL A 242 2.57 -11.35 -4.40
C VAL A 242 1.73 -10.75 -3.28
N ILE A 243 0.51 -10.29 -3.58
CA ILE A 243 -0.42 -9.75 -2.58
C ILE A 243 -0.81 -10.83 -1.56
N ALA A 244 -1.17 -12.02 -2.04
CA ALA A 244 -1.55 -13.14 -1.16
C ALA A 244 -0.39 -13.57 -0.24
N GLY A 245 0.83 -13.66 -0.77
CA GLY A 245 2.03 -13.92 0.03
C GLY A 245 2.21 -12.88 1.12
N GLY A 246 1.98 -11.60 0.78
CA GLY A 246 2.00 -10.49 1.73
C GLY A 246 1.04 -10.67 2.89
N VAL A 247 -0.20 -11.02 2.59
CA VAL A 247 -1.24 -11.26 3.62
C VAL A 247 -0.89 -12.48 4.49
N VAL A 248 -0.47 -13.58 3.87
CA VAL A 248 -0.22 -14.85 4.57
C VAL A 248 0.97 -14.76 5.52
N LEU A 249 2.09 -14.15 5.09
CA LEU A 249 3.31 -14.11 5.90
C LEU A 249 3.37 -12.93 6.89
N GLN A 250 2.55 -11.90 6.72
CA GLN A 250 2.58 -10.72 7.59
C GLN A 250 2.32 -11.07 9.07
N TYR A 251 1.33 -11.90 9.35
CA TYR A 251 0.98 -12.29 10.72
C TYR A 251 2.02 -13.21 11.36
N PRO A 252 2.48 -14.32 10.74
CA PRO A 252 3.56 -15.14 11.28
C PRO A 252 4.86 -14.38 11.53
N LEU A 253 5.26 -13.47 10.64
CA LEU A 253 6.45 -12.65 10.83
C LEU A 253 6.27 -11.63 11.96
N GLY A 254 5.06 -11.13 12.15
CA GLY A 254 4.71 -10.30 13.29
C GLY A 254 4.86 -11.04 14.62
N LEU A 255 4.27 -12.24 14.73
CA LEU A 255 4.42 -13.09 15.92
C LEU A 255 5.88 -13.46 16.19
N LEU A 256 6.68 -13.65 15.15
CA LEU A 256 8.11 -13.90 15.29
C LEU A 256 8.80 -12.68 15.89
N SER A 257 8.40 -11.46 15.51
CA SER A 257 8.95 -10.22 16.03
C SER A 257 8.61 -9.96 17.51
N ASP A 258 7.53 -10.55 18.02
CA ASP A 258 7.16 -10.44 19.43
C ASP A 258 7.98 -11.41 20.32
N ARG A 259 8.56 -12.47 19.73
CA ARG A 259 9.36 -13.47 20.46
C ARG A 259 10.86 -13.19 20.42
N PHE A 260 11.33 -12.46 19.42
CA PHE A 260 12.73 -12.18 19.19
C PHE A 260 12.99 -10.67 19.12
N ASP A 261 14.27 -10.26 19.17
CA ASP A 261 14.65 -8.88 18.89
C ASP A 261 14.07 -8.43 17.54
N ARG A 262 13.12 -7.51 17.58
CA ARG A 262 12.38 -7.00 16.41
C ARG A 262 13.30 -6.46 15.33
N ARG A 263 14.43 -5.87 15.69
CA ARG A 263 15.45 -5.40 14.74
C ARG A 263 16.01 -6.54 13.90
N ARG A 264 16.28 -7.69 14.53
CA ARG A 264 16.79 -8.88 13.83
C ARG A 264 15.75 -9.42 12.84
N VAL A 265 14.48 -9.39 13.22
CA VAL A 265 13.39 -9.83 12.33
C VAL A 265 13.23 -8.88 11.14
N ILE A 266 13.29 -7.54 11.36
CA ILE A 266 13.27 -6.55 10.27
C ILE A 266 14.44 -6.78 9.31
N VAL A 267 15.66 -6.91 9.84
CA VAL A 267 16.87 -7.15 9.02
C VAL A 267 16.77 -8.47 8.26
N ALA A 268 16.28 -9.53 8.90
CA ALA A 268 16.06 -10.82 8.24
C ALA A 268 15.04 -10.72 7.10
N CYS A 269 13.95 -9.99 7.28
CA CYS A 269 12.96 -9.73 6.22
C CYS A 269 13.57 -8.94 5.06
N LEU A 270 14.40 -7.93 5.33
CA LEU A 270 15.09 -7.14 4.31
C LEU A 270 16.10 -7.99 3.53
N LEU A 271 16.89 -8.83 4.21
CA LEU A 271 17.83 -9.76 3.59
C LEU A 271 17.12 -10.82 2.75
N ALA A 272 16.01 -11.38 3.27
CA ALA A 272 15.20 -12.33 2.53
C ALA A 272 14.59 -11.70 1.27
N ALA A 273 14.06 -10.48 1.37
CA ALA A 273 13.53 -9.73 0.23
C ALA A 273 14.65 -9.45 -0.80
N ALA A 274 15.85 -9.05 -0.36
CA ALA A 274 16.98 -8.83 -1.26
C ALA A 274 17.42 -10.13 -1.97
N ALA A 275 17.52 -11.24 -1.24
CA ALA A 275 17.86 -12.54 -1.81
C ALA A 275 16.82 -13.01 -2.83
N LEU A 276 15.54 -12.87 -2.53
CA LEU A 276 14.44 -13.19 -3.44
C LEU A 276 14.45 -12.31 -4.69
N CYS A 277 14.83 -11.04 -4.57
CA CYS A 277 15.00 -10.15 -5.72
C CYS A 277 16.14 -10.66 -6.65
N ILE A 278 17.27 -11.15 -6.10
CA ILE A 278 18.32 -11.77 -6.90
C ILE A 278 17.78 -13.01 -7.62
N VAL A 279 17.04 -13.86 -6.91
CA VAL A 279 16.40 -15.05 -7.49
C VAL A 279 15.45 -14.64 -8.64
N LEU A 280 14.55 -13.68 -8.42
CA LEU A 280 13.59 -13.20 -9.42
C LEU A 280 14.26 -12.53 -10.63
N ALA A 281 15.41 -11.91 -10.45
CA ALA A 281 16.19 -11.32 -11.54
C ALA A 281 16.84 -12.39 -12.44
N LEU A 282 17.20 -13.55 -11.90
CA LEU A 282 17.97 -14.59 -12.59
C LEU A 282 17.12 -15.75 -13.08
N ILE A 283 16.01 -16.05 -12.39
CA ILE A 283 15.22 -17.26 -12.64
C ILE A 283 14.37 -17.11 -13.91
N ARG A 284 14.17 -18.24 -14.63
CA ARG A 284 13.41 -18.28 -15.90
C ARG A 284 12.17 -19.18 -15.82
N GLY A 285 12.04 -20.01 -14.79
CA GLY A 285 10.93 -20.94 -14.65
C GLY A 285 9.66 -20.26 -14.11
N GLN A 286 8.53 -20.43 -14.78
CA GLN A 286 7.26 -19.80 -14.41
C GLN A 286 6.88 -20.08 -12.96
N ALA A 287 6.82 -21.35 -12.51
CA ALA A 287 6.46 -21.71 -11.16
C ALA A 287 7.37 -21.04 -10.11
N ALA A 288 8.66 -20.97 -10.37
CA ALA A 288 9.63 -20.34 -9.47
C ALA A 288 9.47 -18.81 -9.42
N ILE A 289 9.04 -18.16 -10.52
CA ILE A 289 8.70 -16.73 -10.53
C ILE A 289 7.50 -16.47 -9.64
N PHE A 290 6.44 -17.29 -9.69
CA PHE A 290 5.26 -17.14 -8.85
C PHE A 290 5.57 -17.39 -7.36
N ILE A 291 6.30 -18.46 -7.06
CA ILE A 291 6.69 -18.77 -5.68
C ILE A 291 7.63 -17.67 -5.14
N GLY A 292 8.63 -17.28 -5.90
CA GLY A 292 9.55 -16.20 -5.53
C GLY A 292 8.82 -14.87 -5.34
N GLY A 293 7.87 -14.55 -6.22
CA GLY A 293 7.01 -13.36 -6.08
C GLY A 293 6.15 -13.38 -4.83
N ALA A 294 5.48 -14.51 -4.53
CA ALA A 294 4.68 -14.67 -3.32
C ALA A 294 5.53 -14.52 -2.05
N LEU A 295 6.71 -15.14 -2.01
CA LEU A 295 7.64 -15.01 -0.88
C LEU A 295 8.17 -13.58 -0.76
N PHE A 296 8.55 -12.93 -1.87
CA PHE A 296 8.93 -11.51 -1.87
C PHE A 296 7.82 -10.64 -1.29
N GLY A 297 6.58 -10.82 -1.74
CA GLY A 297 5.41 -10.14 -1.19
C GLY A 297 5.30 -10.36 0.31
N GLY A 298 5.46 -11.61 0.76
CA GLY A 298 5.39 -11.98 2.16
C GLY A 298 6.34 -11.18 3.05
N PHE A 299 7.61 -11.10 2.69
CA PHE A 299 8.60 -10.35 3.44
C PHE A 299 8.42 -8.83 3.28
N ALA A 300 8.18 -8.35 2.06
CA ALA A 300 8.08 -6.92 1.78
C ALA A 300 6.85 -6.26 2.46
N PHE A 301 5.69 -6.93 2.49
CA PHE A 301 4.49 -6.38 3.13
C PHE A 301 4.58 -6.35 4.66
N ALA A 302 5.32 -7.28 5.25
CA ALA A 302 5.52 -7.32 6.70
C ALA A 302 6.42 -6.18 7.22
N LEU A 303 7.29 -5.62 6.37
CA LEU A 303 8.27 -4.62 6.79
C LEU A 303 7.64 -3.35 7.37
N TYR A 304 6.59 -2.80 6.74
CA TYR A 304 5.96 -1.57 7.22
C TYR A 304 5.41 -1.71 8.65
N PRO A 305 4.51 -2.66 8.95
CA PRO A 305 4.00 -2.82 10.30
C PRO A 305 5.09 -3.23 11.32
N LEU A 306 6.12 -3.97 10.91
CA LEU A 306 7.28 -4.26 11.77
C LEU A 306 8.07 -2.99 12.12
N CYS A 307 8.28 -2.10 11.14
CA CYS A 307 8.96 -0.82 11.37
C CYS A 307 8.13 0.11 12.27
N VAL A 308 6.80 0.14 12.10
CA VAL A 308 5.89 0.89 12.97
C VAL A 308 5.97 0.35 14.40
N ALA A 309 5.82 -0.96 14.58
CA ALA A 309 5.91 -1.59 15.89
C ALA A 309 7.27 -1.34 16.56
N HIS A 310 8.38 -1.45 15.79
CA HIS A 310 9.72 -1.10 16.28
C HIS A 310 9.85 0.36 16.70
N SER A 311 9.21 1.28 15.99
CA SER A 311 9.21 2.69 16.37
C SER A 311 8.40 2.94 17.63
N ASN A 312 7.26 2.29 17.79
CA ASN A 312 6.40 2.40 18.95
C ASN A 312 7.04 1.84 20.24
N ASP A 313 7.96 0.87 20.13
CA ASP A 313 8.73 0.34 21.26
C ASP A 313 9.68 1.40 21.88
N HIS A 314 9.99 2.48 21.16
CA HIS A 314 10.91 3.54 21.59
C HIS A 314 10.20 4.87 21.90
N LEU A 315 8.86 4.89 21.90
CA LEU A 315 8.05 6.09 22.02
C LEU A 315 7.03 5.95 23.13
N ASP A 316 6.78 7.07 23.82
CA ASP A 316 5.71 7.15 24.79
C ASP A 316 4.34 7.05 24.11
N GLU A 317 3.33 6.56 24.84
CA GLU A 317 1.96 6.35 24.33
C GLU A 317 1.39 7.61 23.67
N SER A 318 1.58 8.77 24.27
CA SER A 318 1.13 10.07 23.74
C SER A 318 1.79 10.48 22.41
N GLU A 319 2.91 9.86 22.04
CA GLU A 319 3.69 10.18 20.84
C GLU A 319 3.37 9.27 19.66
N ARG A 320 2.77 8.09 19.89
CA ARG A 320 2.58 7.04 18.89
C ARG A 320 1.71 7.46 17.71
N VAL A 321 0.60 8.17 17.95
CA VAL A 321 -0.28 8.65 16.87
C VAL A 321 0.47 9.61 15.95
N GLY A 322 1.20 10.57 16.54
CA GLY A 322 2.04 11.50 15.79
C GLY A 322 3.17 10.80 15.03
N ALA A 323 3.82 9.82 15.65
CA ALA A 323 4.87 9.02 15.02
C ALA A 323 4.35 8.18 13.85
N SER A 324 3.18 7.56 14.00
CA SER A 324 2.52 6.82 12.92
C SER A 324 2.22 7.73 11.72
N SER A 325 1.78 8.97 11.98
CA SER A 325 1.61 9.99 10.93
C SER A 325 2.93 10.30 10.21
N GLY A 326 4.02 10.43 10.96
CA GLY A 326 5.36 10.62 10.42
C GLY A 326 5.82 9.43 9.57
N LEU A 327 5.58 8.21 10.02
CA LEU A 327 5.95 6.98 9.29
C LEU A 327 5.15 6.82 7.99
N VAL A 328 3.85 7.16 7.97
CA VAL A 328 3.05 7.18 6.72
C VAL A 328 3.64 8.19 5.72
N LEU A 329 4.07 9.37 6.17
CA LEU A 329 4.72 10.35 5.29
C LEU A 329 6.08 9.85 4.77
N VAL A 330 6.88 9.21 5.61
CA VAL A 330 8.16 8.59 5.21
C VAL A 330 7.92 7.47 4.20
N TYR A 331 6.94 6.61 4.43
CA TYR A 331 6.52 5.59 3.47
C TYR A 331 6.11 6.22 2.13
N SER A 332 5.28 7.27 2.18
CA SER A 332 4.80 7.97 0.98
C SER A 332 5.94 8.62 0.20
N ALA A 333 6.93 9.21 0.90
CA ALA A 333 8.13 9.76 0.25
C ALA A 333 8.92 8.66 -0.49
N GLY A 334 9.11 7.50 0.15
CA GLY A 334 9.68 6.32 -0.50
C GLY A 334 8.86 5.86 -1.71
N ALA A 335 7.53 5.83 -1.55
CA ALA A 335 6.61 5.41 -2.61
C ALA A 335 6.63 6.34 -3.83
N VAL A 336 6.84 7.64 -3.64
CA VAL A 336 7.05 8.60 -4.75
C VAL A 336 8.33 8.29 -5.53
N ALA A 337 9.41 7.94 -4.84
CA ALA A 337 10.70 7.65 -5.50
C ALA A 337 10.73 6.27 -6.19
N GLY A 338 10.03 5.29 -5.63
CA GLY A 338 10.08 3.88 -6.03
C GLY A 338 9.86 3.62 -7.52
N PRO A 339 8.77 4.12 -8.14
CA PRO A 339 8.47 3.87 -9.55
C PRO A 339 9.57 4.38 -10.49
N MET A 340 10.13 5.56 -10.22
CA MET A 340 11.24 6.09 -11.03
C MET A 340 12.51 5.25 -10.88
N LEU A 341 12.82 4.81 -9.67
CA LEU A 341 13.98 3.93 -9.45
C LEU A 341 13.79 2.58 -10.15
N GLY A 342 12.63 1.94 -10.00
CA GLY A 342 12.33 0.67 -10.66
C GLY A 342 12.31 0.78 -12.18
N SER A 343 11.73 1.84 -12.73
CA SER A 343 11.69 2.08 -14.18
C SER A 343 13.06 2.39 -14.77
N THR A 344 13.91 3.14 -14.04
CA THR A 344 15.30 3.39 -14.42
C THR A 344 16.08 2.07 -14.46
N GLY A 345 15.93 1.22 -13.44
CA GLY A 345 16.54 -0.11 -13.43
C GLY A 345 16.13 -0.94 -14.65
N MET A 346 14.83 -0.95 -14.98
CA MET A 346 14.35 -1.67 -16.17
C MET A 346 14.81 -1.04 -17.50
N ALA A 347 14.98 0.27 -17.57
CA ALA A 347 15.50 0.94 -18.75
C ALA A 347 16.97 0.59 -18.99
N MET A 348 17.78 0.42 -17.93
CA MET A 348 19.21 0.14 -18.01
C MET A 348 19.55 -1.35 -18.15
N LEU A 349 18.82 -2.21 -17.45
CA LEU A 349 19.15 -3.64 -17.27
C LEU A 349 18.08 -4.58 -17.86
N GLY A 350 17.09 -4.04 -18.57
CA GLY A 350 15.95 -4.83 -19.05
C GLY A 350 15.01 -5.27 -17.92
N PRO A 351 14.17 -6.31 -18.14
CA PRO A 351 13.14 -6.70 -17.16
C PRO A 351 13.69 -7.00 -15.76
N ALA A 352 14.84 -7.66 -15.67
CA ALA A 352 15.49 -7.99 -14.40
C ALA A 352 15.85 -6.76 -13.56
N GLY A 353 16.05 -5.60 -14.20
CA GLY A 353 16.45 -4.36 -13.56
C GLY A 353 15.47 -3.89 -12.46
N LEU A 354 14.18 -4.23 -12.55
CA LEU A 354 13.23 -3.97 -11.49
C LEU A 354 13.67 -4.61 -10.17
N PHE A 355 13.89 -5.93 -10.21
CA PHE A 355 14.25 -6.66 -8.99
C PHE A 355 15.69 -6.40 -8.55
N VAL A 356 16.60 -6.07 -9.48
CA VAL A 356 17.95 -5.60 -9.11
C VAL A 356 17.85 -4.33 -8.25
N VAL A 357 17.09 -3.34 -8.68
CA VAL A 357 16.91 -2.08 -7.93
C VAL A 357 16.22 -2.33 -6.59
N ILE A 358 15.14 -3.10 -6.57
CA ILE A 358 14.46 -3.44 -5.32
C ILE A 358 15.40 -4.18 -4.36
N GLY A 359 16.20 -5.13 -4.88
CA GLY A 359 17.19 -5.87 -4.10
C GLY A 359 18.30 -4.98 -3.52
N VAL A 360 18.77 -3.99 -4.29
CA VAL A 360 19.75 -3.00 -3.80
C VAL A 360 19.16 -2.14 -2.69
N ILE A 361 17.92 -1.68 -2.83
CA ILE A 361 17.23 -0.90 -1.78
C ILE A 361 17.08 -1.75 -0.50
N ALA A 362 16.62 -3.00 -0.63
CA ALA A 362 16.46 -3.91 0.50
C ALA A 362 17.80 -4.22 1.17
N GLY A 363 18.85 -4.50 0.37
CA GLY A 363 20.20 -4.78 0.85
C GLY A 363 20.82 -3.59 1.57
N ALA A 364 20.68 -2.38 1.03
CA ALA A 364 21.17 -1.16 1.68
C ALA A 364 20.47 -0.91 3.02
N ALA A 365 19.15 -1.08 3.08
CA ALA A 365 18.40 -0.96 4.31
C ALA A 365 18.78 -2.06 5.33
N ALA A 366 19.03 -3.28 4.87
CA ALA A 366 19.52 -4.39 5.72
C ALA A 366 20.90 -4.09 6.30
N LEU A 367 21.84 -3.61 5.49
CA LEU A 367 23.18 -3.21 5.95
C LEU A 367 23.11 -2.07 6.99
N PHE A 368 22.25 -1.08 6.75
CA PHE A 368 21.99 -0.05 7.74
C PHE A 368 21.43 -0.64 9.04
N GLY A 369 20.49 -1.58 8.94
CA GLY A 369 19.89 -2.27 10.11
C GLY A 369 20.92 -3.09 10.89
N LEU A 370 21.81 -3.81 10.20
CA LEU A 370 22.93 -4.55 10.81
C LEU A 370 23.89 -3.59 11.56
N TRP A 371 24.27 -2.50 10.90
CA TRP A 371 25.13 -1.47 11.52
C TRP A 371 24.48 -0.88 12.78
N ARG A 372 23.20 -0.54 12.74
CA ARG A 372 22.46 -0.01 13.91
C ARG A 372 22.34 -1.03 15.03
N SER A 373 22.12 -2.30 14.69
CA SER A 373 22.04 -3.39 15.68
C SER A 373 23.35 -3.64 16.42
N ALA A 374 24.48 -3.26 15.81
CA ALA A 374 25.82 -3.37 16.42
C ALA A 374 26.13 -2.22 17.39
N ILE A 375 25.45 -1.07 17.28
CA ILE A 375 25.76 0.15 18.05
C ILE A 375 24.74 0.41 19.17
N ALA A 376 23.49 0.03 18.99
CA ALA A 376 22.41 0.30 19.93
C ALA A 376 21.96 -0.97 20.64
N ASP A 377 21.54 -0.86 21.90
CA ASP A 377 20.98 -1.97 22.66
C ASP A 377 19.56 -2.34 22.16
N ALA A 378 19.18 -3.61 22.33
CA ALA A 378 17.84 -4.09 22.01
C ALA A 378 16.86 -3.69 23.11
N VAL A 379 15.62 -3.36 22.73
CA VAL A 379 14.51 -3.32 23.69
C VAL A 379 14.23 -4.77 24.14
N PRO A 380 14.23 -5.05 25.44
CA PRO A 380 13.90 -6.40 25.94
C PRO A 380 12.54 -6.85 25.40
N SER A 381 12.40 -8.14 25.10
CA SER A 381 11.13 -8.69 24.56
C SER A 381 9.95 -8.53 25.53
N SER A 382 10.22 -8.41 26.85
CA SER A 382 9.20 -8.10 27.86
C SER A 382 8.60 -6.70 27.73
N ASP A 383 9.36 -5.77 27.15
CA ASP A 383 9.02 -4.35 27.07
C ASP A 383 8.53 -3.98 25.66
N GLN A 384 8.58 -4.93 24.71
CA GLN A 384 8.08 -4.79 23.36
C GLN A 384 6.55 -4.85 23.36
N GLN A 385 5.95 -4.01 22.53
CA GLN A 385 4.50 -4.06 22.30
C GLN A 385 4.11 -5.22 21.40
N ALA A 386 2.93 -5.80 21.63
CA ALA A 386 2.40 -6.86 20.76
C ALA A 386 2.26 -6.35 19.31
N PHE A 387 2.74 -7.14 18.36
CA PHE A 387 2.61 -6.83 16.95
C PHE A 387 1.15 -6.74 16.52
N ARG A 388 0.82 -5.69 15.80
CA ARG A 388 -0.49 -5.53 15.14
C ARG A 388 -0.29 -5.21 13.66
N PRO A 389 -0.98 -5.91 12.76
CA PRO A 389 -0.92 -5.60 11.34
C PRO A 389 -1.60 -4.24 11.10
N LEU A 390 -0.84 -3.26 10.61
CA LEU A 390 -1.33 -1.92 10.29
C LEU A 390 -1.31 -1.69 8.79
N PRO A 391 -2.35 -1.09 8.22
CA PRO A 391 -2.32 -0.64 6.85
C PRO A 391 -1.40 0.58 6.72
N ARG A 392 -0.82 0.74 5.55
CA ARG A 392 0.05 1.88 5.19
C ARG A 392 -0.71 3.01 4.49
N THR A 393 -2.01 3.06 4.67
CA THR A 393 -2.93 3.94 3.94
C THR A 393 -3.01 5.33 4.56
N THR A 394 -3.32 5.41 5.84
CA THR A 394 -3.37 6.68 6.58
C THR A 394 -2.99 6.49 8.05
N PRO A 395 -2.65 7.59 8.76
CA PRO A 395 -2.40 7.56 10.21
C PRO A 395 -3.65 7.19 11.04
N MET A 396 -4.85 7.34 10.47
CA MET A 396 -6.10 7.05 11.17
C MET A 396 -6.23 5.60 11.63
N ALA A 397 -5.57 4.68 10.94
CA ALA A 397 -5.55 3.27 11.34
C ALA A 397 -4.80 3.03 12.66
N SER A 398 -3.82 3.86 13.02
CA SER A 398 -3.08 3.75 14.27
C SER A 398 -3.89 4.20 15.50
N VAL A 399 -4.89 5.06 15.31
CA VAL A 399 -5.81 5.46 16.39
C VAL A 399 -6.60 4.25 16.93
N LEU A 400 -6.78 3.21 16.10
CA LEU A 400 -7.33 1.92 16.53
C LEU A 400 -6.42 1.16 17.53
N GLU A 401 -5.20 1.61 17.75
CA GLU A 401 -4.18 0.95 18.56
C GLU A 401 -4.17 1.45 20.02
N ASP A 402 -4.41 2.75 20.25
CA ASP A 402 -4.02 3.46 21.48
C ASP A 402 -4.95 3.30 22.71
N GLU A 403 -6.08 2.62 22.62
CA GLU A 403 -7.02 2.51 23.77
C GLU A 403 -7.23 1.07 24.27
N SER A 404 -6.22 0.23 24.24
CA SER A 404 -6.35 -1.15 24.73
C SER A 404 -5.49 -1.47 25.94
#